data_80a5403f317548b61bc4c4f0a6b7b39f
#
_entry.id   80a5403f317548b61bc4c4f0a6b7b39f
#
_cell.length_a   1.000
_cell.length_b   1.000
_cell.length_c   1.000
_cell.angle_alpha   90.00
_cell.angle_beta   90.00
_cell.angle_gamma   90.00
#
_symmetry.space_group_name_H-M   'P 1'
#
loop_
_entity.id
_entity.type
_entity.pdbx_description
1 polymer ?
#
loop_
_entity_poly.entity_id
_entity_poly.type
_entity_poly.pdbx_seq_one_letter_code
_entity_poly.pdbx_strand_id
1 'polypeptide(L)'
;MAIPRIVPYLESGDFDSVKAFYVDVLGLEVAMEEPGSDFLGLSSPDNRSAQIVVAAEGVERPQPQMGIDVGSPGAVDAAHDSAVRDGLEVVYPLTDEPWGIRRFFVKDPTGAVVNVLAHL
;
A
#
# COMPACT_ATOMS: atom_id res chain seq x y z
N MET A 1 9.31 -13.71 -9.17
CA MET A 1 8.20 -12.88 -8.60
C MET A 1 8.03 -11.67 -9.49
N ALA A 2 6.84 -11.48 -10.04
CA ALA A 2 6.54 -10.30 -10.85
C ALA A 2 6.14 -9.15 -9.91
N ILE A 3 6.66 -7.95 -10.15
CA ILE A 3 6.36 -6.78 -9.32
C ILE A 3 5.63 -5.76 -10.21
N PRO A 4 4.29 -5.85 -10.35
CA PRO A 4 3.55 -4.95 -11.24
C PRO A 4 3.57 -3.48 -10.79
N ARG A 5 3.75 -3.22 -9.49
CA ARG A 5 3.81 -1.83 -9.00
C ARG A 5 4.46 -1.73 -7.63
N ILE A 6 5.01 -0.54 -7.39
CA ILE A 6 5.50 -0.12 -6.08
C ILE A 6 4.77 1.19 -5.76
N VAL A 7 4.19 1.28 -4.58
CA VAL A 7 3.28 2.36 -4.21
C VAL A 7 3.75 3.03 -2.92
N PRO A 8 4.11 4.32 -2.95
CA PRO A 8 4.29 5.09 -1.71
C PRO A 8 2.98 5.18 -0.94
N TYR A 9 3.05 5.06 0.38
CA TYR A 9 1.91 5.16 1.28
C TYR A 9 2.07 6.37 2.19
N LEU A 10 1.00 7.14 2.29
CA LEU A 10 0.91 8.31 3.14
C LEU A 10 -0.28 8.16 4.08
N GLU A 11 -0.34 9.02 5.07
CA GLU A 11 -1.43 9.06 6.04
C GLU A 11 -1.89 10.50 6.20
N SER A 12 -3.20 10.72 6.23
CA SER A 12 -3.74 12.07 6.40
C SER A 12 -5.12 12.03 7.05
N GLY A 13 -5.37 13.00 7.92
CA GLY A 13 -6.71 13.28 8.45
C GLY A 13 -7.54 14.18 7.54
N ASP A 14 -7.01 14.62 6.40
CA ASP A 14 -7.68 15.59 5.52
C ASP A 14 -7.40 15.28 4.05
N PHE A 15 -8.27 14.47 3.44
CA PHE A 15 -8.13 14.10 2.03
C PHE A 15 -8.34 15.28 1.08
N ASP A 16 -9.15 16.27 1.47
CA ASP A 16 -9.37 17.45 0.62
C ASP A 16 -8.08 18.24 0.43
N SER A 17 -7.31 18.45 1.49
CA SER A 17 -6.01 19.12 1.40
C SER A 17 -5.01 18.30 0.59
N VAL A 18 -5.03 16.96 0.72
CA VAL A 18 -4.18 16.06 -0.07
C VAL A 18 -4.51 16.21 -1.56
N LYS A 19 -5.80 16.17 -1.91
CA LYS A 19 -6.23 16.35 -3.31
C LYS A 19 -5.88 17.75 -3.83
N ALA A 20 -6.04 18.79 -3.03
CA ALA A 20 -5.69 20.14 -3.43
C ALA A 20 -4.22 20.24 -3.86
N PHE A 21 -3.34 19.52 -3.19
CA PHE A 21 -1.91 19.51 -3.56
C PHE A 21 -1.62 18.57 -4.74
N TYR A 22 -1.93 17.29 -4.61
CA TYR A 22 -1.51 16.30 -5.60
C TYR A 22 -2.29 16.39 -6.90
N VAL A 23 -3.57 16.74 -6.85
CA VAL A 23 -4.41 16.84 -8.04
C VAL A 23 -4.35 18.25 -8.62
N ASP A 24 -4.66 19.27 -7.81
CA ASP A 24 -4.82 20.64 -8.33
C ASP A 24 -3.47 21.30 -8.65
N VAL A 25 -2.43 21.04 -7.85
CA VAL A 25 -1.10 21.63 -8.06
C VAL A 25 -0.26 20.76 -8.99
N LEU A 26 -0.20 19.43 -8.76
CA LEU A 26 0.71 18.55 -9.49
C LEU A 26 0.08 17.82 -10.68
N GLY A 27 -1.25 17.73 -10.76
CA GLY A 27 -1.94 17.13 -11.88
C GLY A 27 -2.11 15.62 -11.81
N LEU A 28 -2.01 15.01 -10.63
CA LEU A 28 -2.40 13.62 -10.46
C LEU A 28 -3.92 13.48 -10.58
N GLU A 29 -4.37 12.25 -10.85
CA GLU A 29 -5.79 11.93 -10.94
C GLU A 29 -6.22 11.10 -9.73
N VAL A 30 -7.47 11.26 -9.30
CA VAL A 30 -8.07 10.36 -8.31
C VAL A 30 -8.36 9.04 -9.00
N ALA A 31 -7.66 7.97 -8.56
CA ALA A 31 -7.83 6.62 -9.11
C ALA A 31 -8.81 5.80 -8.29
N MET A 32 -8.90 6.08 -6.99
CA MET A 32 -9.81 5.37 -6.09
C MET A 32 -10.19 6.29 -4.95
N GLU A 33 -11.48 6.53 -4.80
CA GLU A 33 -12.04 7.19 -3.62
C GLU A 33 -13.53 6.83 -3.56
N GLU A 34 -13.92 6.09 -2.52
CA GLU A 34 -15.32 5.78 -2.29
C GLU A 34 -15.83 6.58 -1.11
N PRO A 35 -17.12 6.99 -1.09
CA PRO A 35 -17.69 7.72 0.03
C PRO A 35 -17.50 6.94 1.34
N GLY A 36 -16.93 7.59 2.35
CA GLY A 36 -16.66 6.98 3.64
C GLY A 36 -15.49 6.01 3.66
N SER A 37 -14.72 5.92 2.56
CA SER A 37 -13.51 5.09 2.50
C SER A 37 -12.40 5.64 3.39
N ASP A 38 -11.65 4.72 3.99
CA ASP A 38 -10.43 5.04 4.74
C ASP A 38 -9.21 5.24 3.83
N PHE A 39 -9.36 5.09 2.52
CA PHE A 39 -8.25 5.15 1.56
C PHE A 39 -8.57 6.05 0.37
N LEU A 40 -7.54 6.76 -0.08
CA LEU A 40 -7.54 7.57 -1.29
C LEU A 40 -6.40 7.09 -2.18
N GLY A 41 -6.71 6.68 -3.41
CA GLY A 41 -5.71 6.33 -4.42
C GLY A 41 -5.56 7.44 -5.44
N LEU A 42 -4.32 7.84 -5.69
CA LEU A 42 -3.96 8.83 -6.70
C LEU A 42 -3.04 8.19 -7.72
N SER A 43 -3.16 8.56 -8.98
CA SER A 43 -2.30 8.01 -10.03
C SER A 43 -1.81 9.08 -10.99
N SER A 44 -0.70 8.77 -11.67
CA SER A 44 -0.28 9.55 -12.83
C SER A 44 -1.33 9.41 -13.95
N PRO A 45 -1.70 10.50 -14.64
CA PRO A 45 -2.59 10.40 -15.80
C PRO A 45 -1.94 9.66 -16.97
N ASP A 46 -0.62 9.60 -17.04
CA ASP A 46 0.14 9.00 -18.14
C ASP A 46 0.63 7.58 -17.84
N ASN A 47 0.60 7.17 -16.58
CA ASN A 47 1.06 5.85 -16.15
C ASN A 47 0.27 5.40 -14.92
N ARG A 48 -0.75 4.59 -15.13
CA ARG A 48 -1.67 4.18 -14.07
C ARG A 48 -1.04 3.30 -12.99
N SER A 49 0.11 2.69 -13.25
CA SER A 49 0.85 1.92 -12.26
C SER A 49 1.67 2.80 -11.31
N ALA A 50 1.89 4.07 -11.67
CA ALA A 50 2.51 5.06 -10.80
C ALA A 50 1.44 5.68 -9.91
N GLN A 51 1.38 5.21 -8.67
CA GLN A 51 0.31 5.54 -7.74
C GLN A 51 0.84 5.97 -6.38
N ILE A 52 0.02 6.70 -5.66
CA ILE A 52 0.18 6.99 -4.24
C ILE A 52 -1.11 6.55 -3.55
N VAL A 53 -1.00 5.89 -2.41
CA VAL A 53 -2.16 5.55 -1.58
C VAL A 53 -2.06 6.35 -0.28
N VAL A 54 -3.15 7.02 0.07
CA VAL A 54 -3.26 7.77 1.31
C VAL A 54 -4.28 7.07 2.19
N ALA A 55 -3.88 6.68 3.39
CA ALA A 55 -4.78 6.12 4.40
C ALA A 55 -5.30 7.25 5.30
N ALA A 56 -6.53 7.12 5.76
CA ALA A 56 -7.02 7.97 6.83
C ALA A 56 -6.17 7.77 8.08
N GLU A 57 -6.02 8.84 8.86
CA GLU A 57 -5.17 8.85 10.04
C GLU A 57 -5.54 7.74 11.03
N GLY A 58 -4.56 6.95 11.43
CA GLY A 58 -4.71 5.89 12.42
C GLY A 58 -5.35 4.60 11.92
N VAL A 59 -5.70 4.49 10.65
CA VAL A 59 -6.34 3.29 10.08
C VAL A 59 -5.35 2.13 9.96
N GLU A 60 -4.16 2.39 9.45
CA GLU A 60 -3.11 1.37 9.33
C GLU A 60 -2.23 1.35 10.58
N ARG A 61 -1.96 0.14 11.11
CA ARG A 61 -1.18 -0.02 12.34
C ARG A 61 -0.21 -1.20 12.25
N PRO A 62 1.11 -0.95 12.13
CA PRO A 62 1.71 0.36 11.90
C PRO A 62 1.42 0.87 10.47
N GLN A 63 1.57 2.18 10.27
CA GLN A 63 1.42 2.77 8.94
C GLN A 63 2.59 2.35 8.04
N PRO A 64 2.34 1.64 6.91
CA PRO A 64 3.41 1.32 5.99
C PRO A 64 3.89 2.56 5.23
N GLN A 65 5.17 2.59 4.87
CA GLN A 65 5.74 3.64 4.03
C GLN A 65 5.59 3.35 2.55
N MET A 66 5.52 2.07 2.18
CA MET A 66 5.31 1.69 0.78
C MET A 66 4.63 0.33 0.69
N GLY A 67 3.99 0.09 -0.45
CA GLY A 67 3.46 -1.20 -0.82
C GLY A 67 4.20 -1.78 -2.00
N ILE A 68 4.51 -3.07 -1.93
CA ILE A 68 5.09 -3.84 -3.02
C ILE A 68 4.06 -4.88 -3.44
N ASP A 69 3.48 -4.70 -4.61
CA ASP A 69 2.58 -5.68 -5.21
C ASP A 69 3.42 -6.78 -5.84
N VAL A 70 3.31 -7.99 -5.31
CA VAL A 70 4.12 -9.14 -5.76
C VAL A 70 3.39 -10.02 -6.78
N GLY A 71 2.25 -9.57 -7.27
CA GLY A 71 1.60 -10.10 -8.46
C GLY A 71 0.60 -11.22 -8.23
N SER A 72 0.72 -12.00 -7.16
CA SER A 72 -0.21 -13.10 -6.87
C SER A 72 -0.25 -13.43 -5.38
N PRO A 73 -1.37 -14.00 -4.89
CA PRO A 73 -1.44 -14.46 -3.50
C PRO A 73 -0.37 -15.49 -3.15
N GLY A 74 -0.03 -16.40 -4.08
CA GLY A 74 1.05 -17.36 -3.86
C GLY A 74 2.41 -16.71 -3.68
N ALA A 75 2.67 -15.59 -4.38
CA ALA A 75 3.90 -14.83 -4.20
C ALA A 75 3.93 -14.11 -2.84
N VAL A 76 2.79 -13.64 -2.33
CA VAL A 76 2.69 -13.10 -0.97
C VAL A 76 3.05 -14.17 0.05
N ASP A 77 2.51 -15.38 -0.10
CA ASP A 77 2.81 -16.50 0.79
C ASP A 77 4.30 -16.85 0.78
N ALA A 78 4.91 -16.91 -0.41
CA ALA A 78 6.33 -17.21 -0.56
C ALA A 78 7.21 -16.11 0.08
N ALA A 79 6.84 -14.84 -0.08
CA ALA A 79 7.55 -13.74 0.55
C ALA A 79 7.42 -13.81 2.08
N HIS A 80 6.24 -14.15 2.58
CA HIS A 80 6.01 -14.31 4.02
C HIS A 80 6.85 -15.46 4.60
N ASP A 81 6.87 -16.61 3.93
CA ASP A 81 7.69 -17.74 4.35
C ASP A 81 9.17 -17.38 4.40
N SER A 82 9.65 -16.65 3.41
CA SER A 82 11.04 -16.17 3.38
C SER A 82 11.34 -15.19 4.53
N ALA A 83 10.43 -14.28 4.80
CA ALA A 83 10.57 -13.30 5.88
C ALA A 83 10.67 -14.00 7.24
N VAL A 84 9.80 -14.96 7.49
CA VAL A 84 9.80 -15.74 8.74
C VAL A 84 11.10 -16.54 8.87
N ARG A 85 11.49 -17.23 7.79
CA ARG A 85 12.71 -18.05 7.78
C ARG A 85 13.97 -17.21 8.06
N ASP A 86 14.01 -15.99 7.53
CA ASP A 86 15.15 -15.09 7.70
C ASP A 86 15.11 -14.30 9.00
N GLY A 87 14.10 -14.52 9.85
CA GLY A 87 13.98 -13.85 11.15
C GLY A 87 13.59 -12.39 11.07
N LEU A 88 12.97 -11.95 9.97
CA LEU A 88 12.52 -10.58 9.81
C LEU A 88 11.31 -10.29 10.69
N GLU A 89 11.16 -9.03 11.09
CA GLU A 89 10.06 -8.62 11.96
C GLU A 89 8.79 -8.38 11.15
N VAL A 90 7.86 -9.34 11.19
CA VAL A 90 6.51 -9.20 10.63
C VAL A 90 5.68 -8.42 11.65
N VAL A 91 5.25 -7.21 11.27
CA VAL A 91 4.54 -6.28 12.17
C VAL A 91 3.04 -6.23 11.92
N TYR A 92 2.56 -6.85 10.85
CA TYR A 92 1.14 -7.09 10.58
C TYR A 92 1.02 -8.48 9.96
N PRO A 93 0.17 -9.36 10.50
CA PRO A 93 0.15 -10.76 10.10
C PRO A 93 -0.39 -10.96 8.69
N LEU A 94 0.01 -12.08 8.06
CA LEU A 94 -0.55 -12.50 6.77
C LEU A 94 -2.07 -12.60 6.87
N THR A 95 -2.77 -11.81 6.07
CA THR A 95 -4.20 -11.58 6.19
C THR A 95 -4.84 -11.46 4.81
N ASP A 96 -5.99 -12.09 4.63
CA ASP A 96 -6.89 -11.83 3.50
C ASP A 96 -7.89 -10.76 3.94
N GLU A 97 -7.76 -9.57 3.36
CA GLU A 97 -8.63 -8.45 3.72
C GLU A 97 -9.98 -8.55 3.01
N PRO A 98 -11.06 -8.03 3.62
CA PRO A 98 -12.39 -8.13 3.01
C PRO A 98 -12.54 -7.39 1.69
N TRP A 99 -11.62 -6.45 1.37
CA TRP A 99 -11.62 -5.76 0.08
C TRP A 99 -10.83 -6.47 -1.02
N GLY A 100 -10.46 -7.75 -0.81
CA GLY A 100 -9.92 -8.58 -1.88
C GLY A 100 -8.41 -8.54 -2.06
N ILE A 101 -7.68 -8.32 -0.97
CA ILE A 101 -6.21 -8.27 -0.97
C ILE A 101 -5.67 -9.24 0.07
N ARG A 102 -4.64 -10.00 -0.30
CA ARG A 102 -3.79 -10.72 0.66
C ARG A 102 -2.55 -9.88 0.93
N ARG A 103 -2.22 -9.67 2.21
CA ARG A 103 -1.07 -8.83 2.58
C ARG A 103 -0.47 -9.19 3.93
N PHE A 104 0.75 -8.73 4.14
CA PHE A 104 1.39 -8.66 5.45
C PHE A 104 2.34 -7.46 5.46
N PHE A 105 2.68 -6.97 6.65
CA PHE A 105 3.66 -5.89 6.79
C PHE A 105 4.93 -6.45 7.42
N VAL A 106 6.08 -6.05 6.91
CA VAL A 106 7.39 -6.47 7.40
C VAL A 106 8.31 -5.26 7.46
N LYS A 107 9.20 -5.22 8.44
CA LYS A 107 10.26 -4.21 8.46
C LYS A 107 11.38 -4.63 7.53
N ASP A 108 11.82 -3.70 6.70
CA ASP A 108 13.01 -3.89 5.87
C ASP A 108 14.29 -3.56 6.67
N PRO A 109 15.50 -3.74 6.07
CA PRO A 109 16.76 -3.45 6.77
C PRO A 109 16.95 -1.98 7.16
N THR A 110 16.19 -1.04 6.58
CA THR A 110 16.25 0.38 6.95
C THR A 110 15.32 0.72 8.11
N GLY A 111 14.49 -0.24 8.53
CA GLY A 111 13.44 -0.03 9.53
C GLY A 111 12.12 0.45 8.94
N ALA A 112 12.02 0.58 7.61
CA ALA A 112 10.77 0.94 6.96
C ALA A 112 9.75 -0.20 7.04
N VAL A 113 8.50 0.15 7.27
CA VAL A 113 7.39 -0.80 7.22
C VAL A 113 6.93 -0.94 5.77
N VAL A 114 7.00 -2.15 5.26
CA VAL A 114 6.62 -2.48 3.88
C VAL A 114 5.38 -3.35 3.88
N ASN A 115 4.36 -2.94 3.12
CA ASN A 115 3.19 -3.75 2.85
C ASN A 115 3.48 -4.62 1.63
N VAL A 116 3.55 -5.94 1.82
CA VAL A 116 3.69 -6.91 0.74
C VAL A 116 2.29 -7.43 0.42
N LEU A 117 1.83 -7.23 -0.80
CA LEU A 117 0.43 -7.48 -1.15
C LEU A 117 0.25 -8.07 -2.54
N ALA A 118 -0.93 -8.62 -2.75
CA ALA A 118 -1.47 -8.95 -4.07
C ALA A 118 -2.99 -9.01 -4.00
N HIS A 119 -3.64 -8.80 -5.14
CA HIS A 119 -5.08 -9.01 -5.26
C HIS A 119 -5.42 -10.49 -5.23
N LEU A 120 -6.49 -10.82 -4.54
CA LEU A 120 -7.04 -12.18 -4.49
C LEU A 120 -7.74 -12.56 -5.78
#